data_4576f9198be6e6b21eb5bef40294659a
#
_entry.id   4576f9198be6e6b21eb5bef40294659a
#
_cell.length_a   1.000
_cell.length_b   1.000
_cell.length_c   1.000
_cell.angle_alpha   90.00
_cell.angle_beta   90.00
_cell.angle_gamma   90.00
#
_symmetry.space_group_name_H-M   'P 1'
#
loop_
_entity.id
_entity.type
_entity.pdbx_description
1 polymer ?
#
loop_
_entity_poly.entity_id
_entity_poly.type
_entity_poly.pdbx_seq_one_letter_code
_entity_poly.pdbx_strand_id
1 'polypeptide(L)'
;LMDVDRYKTQAAALDVSDLDFDEFRARPLSADALRCLRYMHDVESHTVCYLRDLLVTRAHRDPSITTFLTLWNFEEHWHGEAIGRVLAAHGEQGHPRIDATRRRLGRKDTLTPLAHLVGSAVAGESFTAIHMSWGAINEWTTQAGYARLSARAGHPLLSELLRRIMRQEGRHIDFYAAEAHRRLVDDRRARRITRFALRHLWAPVGSGVMPATETRFLVRYLFAGD
;
A
#
# COMPACT_ATOMS: atom_id res chain seq x y z
N LEU A 1 -1.25 8.71 -20.44
CA LEU A 1 -1.68 7.73 -19.44
C LEU A 1 -0.55 6.74 -19.20
N MET A 2 -0.38 6.30 -17.96
CA MET A 2 0.57 5.25 -17.61
C MET A 2 0.06 3.92 -18.19
N ASP A 3 0.93 3.20 -18.89
CA ASP A 3 0.70 1.82 -19.32
C ASP A 3 1.79 0.90 -18.74
N VAL A 4 1.64 -0.40 -18.91
CA VAL A 4 2.55 -1.38 -18.32
C VAL A 4 3.95 -1.33 -18.93
N ASP A 5 4.09 -0.98 -20.19
CA ASP A 5 5.41 -0.92 -20.85
C ASP A 5 6.23 0.24 -20.33
N ARG A 6 5.59 1.40 -20.15
CA ARG A 6 6.21 2.55 -19.49
C ARG A 6 6.53 2.24 -18.03
N TYR A 7 5.63 1.58 -17.30
CA TYR A 7 5.87 1.21 -15.90
C TYR A 7 7.09 0.28 -15.76
N LYS A 8 7.21 -0.74 -16.61
CA LYS A 8 8.36 -1.67 -16.62
C LYS A 8 9.71 -0.96 -16.74
N THR A 9 9.79 0.14 -17.48
CA THR A 9 11.04 0.88 -17.66
C THR A 9 11.40 1.76 -16.45
N GLN A 10 10.47 1.97 -15.53
CA GLN A 10 10.62 2.87 -14.37
C GLN A 10 10.63 2.14 -13.04
N ALA A 11 10.16 0.88 -13.00
CA ALA A 11 10.14 0.09 -11.78
C ALA A 11 11.56 -0.22 -11.31
N ALA A 12 11.88 0.13 -10.07
CA ALA A 12 13.21 -0.04 -9.51
C ALA A 12 13.17 -0.15 -7.98
N ALA A 13 14.20 -0.76 -7.40
CA ALA A 13 14.44 -0.66 -5.97
C ALA A 13 14.53 0.81 -5.54
N LEU A 14 14.02 1.12 -4.35
CA LEU A 14 14.16 2.46 -3.80
C LEU A 14 15.62 2.71 -3.43
N ASP A 15 16.25 3.65 -4.11
CA ASP A 15 17.63 4.03 -3.78
C ASP A 15 17.64 4.93 -2.54
N VAL A 16 18.33 4.47 -1.51
CA VAL A 16 18.55 5.17 -0.24
C VAL A 16 20.03 5.10 0.19
N SER A 17 20.93 4.79 -0.76
CA SER A 17 22.36 4.58 -0.49
C SER A 17 23.08 5.85 -0.03
N ASP A 18 22.59 7.01 -0.42
CA ASP A 18 23.11 8.33 -0.04
C ASP A 18 22.51 8.90 1.24
N LEU A 19 21.56 8.20 1.89
CA LEU A 19 20.92 8.66 3.12
C LEU A 19 21.70 8.16 4.34
N ASP A 20 22.12 9.09 5.19
CA ASP A 20 22.80 8.79 6.46
C ASP A 20 21.79 8.52 7.57
N PHE A 21 21.42 7.26 7.78
CA PHE A 21 20.47 6.87 8.83
C PHE A 21 20.99 7.09 10.25
N ASP A 22 22.28 7.36 10.46
CA ASP A 22 22.81 7.69 11.78
C ASP A 22 22.36 9.09 12.25
N GLU A 23 21.91 9.96 11.34
CA GLU A 23 21.27 11.22 11.72
C GLU A 23 20.07 11.03 12.66
N PHE A 24 19.34 9.91 12.53
CA PHE A 24 18.22 9.62 13.46
C PHE A 24 18.65 9.38 14.89
N ARG A 25 19.91 9.00 15.14
CA ARG A 25 20.46 8.87 16.50
C ARG A 25 20.74 10.24 17.11
N ALA A 26 21.20 11.19 16.30
CA ALA A 26 21.46 12.56 16.75
C ALA A 26 20.15 13.35 16.92
N ARG A 27 19.15 13.08 16.09
CA ARG A 27 17.84 13.73 16.10
C ARG A 27 16.72 12.69 16.01
N PRO A 28 16.34 12.06 17.14
CA PRO A 28 15.36 10.98 17.12
C PRO A 28 13.95 11.48 16.81
N LEU A 29 13.18 10.63 16.17
CA LEU A 29 11.75 10.83 15.94
C LEU A 29 10.95 10.65 17.23
N SER A 30 9.78 11.29 17.28
CA SER A 30 8.85 11.08 18.40
C SER A 30 8.31 9.63 18.42
N ALA A 31 7.89 9.18 19.61
CA ALA A 31 7.28 7.86 19.78
C ALA A 31 6.04 7.67 18.87
N ASP A 32 5.24 8.71 18.67
CA ASP A 32 4.07 8.67 17.82
C ASP A 32 4.44 8.54 16.32
N ALA A 33 5.50 9.23 15.87
CA ALA A 33 6.02 9.09 14.53
C ALA A 33 6.57 7.67 14.28
N LEU A 34 7.31 7.11 15.23
CA LEU A 34 7.82 5.73 15.16
C LEU A 34 6.68 4.70 15.15
N ARG A 35 5.65 4.90 15.98
CA ARG A 35 4.46 4.04 15.97
C ARG A 35 3.74 4.08 14.61
N CYS A 36 3.66 5.27 14.01
CA CYS A 36 3.10 5.44 12.67
C CYS A 36 3.96 4.71 11.61
N LEU A 37 5.28 4.90 11.64
CA LEU A 37 6.21 4.21 10.75
C LEU A 37 6.15 2.69 10.92
N ARG A 38 5.99 2.19 12.15
CA ARG A 38 5.82 0.76 12.42
C ARG A 38 4.56 0.21 11.76
N TYR A 39 3.45 0.97 11.83
CA TYR A 39 2.22 0.59 11.13
C TYR A 39 2.45 0.52 9.62
N MET A 40 3.03 1.56 9.03
CA MET A 40 3.31 1.62 7.59
C MET A 40 4.22 0.48 7.15
N HIS A 41 5.33 0.26 7.85
CA HIS A 41 6.26 -0.84 7.59
C HIS A 41 5.59 -2.22 7.58
N ASP A 42 4.73 -2.50 8.58
CA ASP A 42 4.05 -3.78 8.65
C ASP A 42 3.01 -3.95 7.52
N VAL A 43 2.39 -2.87 7.05
CA VAL A 43 1.44 -2.87 5.93
C VAL A 43 2.18 -3.06 4.61
N GLU A 44 3.24 -2.31 4.34
CA GLU A 44 4.08 -2.46 3.13
C GLU A 44 4.62 -3.90 3.01
N SER A 45 5.14 -4.43 4.11
CA SER A 45 5.66 -5.80 4.15
C SER A 45 4.57 -6.86 3.95
N HIS A 46 3.29 -6.53 4.15
CA HIS A 46 2.17 -7.47 3.98
C HIS A 46 1.60 -7.47 2.56
N THR A 47 2.02 -6.59 1.68
CA THR A 47 1.54 -6.49 0.29
C THR A 47 1.71 -7.79 -0.49
N VAL A 48 2.74 -8.60 -0.18
CA VAL A 48 2.92 -9.95 -0.75
C VAL A 48 1.72 -10.87 -0.50
N CYS A 49 1.07 -10.77 0.66
CA CYS A 49 -0.12 -11.55 0.97
C CYS A 49 -1.32 -11.03 0.16
N TYR A 50 -1.41 -9.73 -0.03
CA TYR A 50 -2.41 -9.12 -0.90
C TYR A 50 -2.22 -9.55 -2.37
N LEU A 51 -0.99 -9.56 -2.87
CA LEU A 51 -0.67 -10.09 -4.20
C LEU A 51 -1.13 -11.55 -4.35
N ARG A 52 -0.83 -12.40 -3.36
CA ARG A 52 -1.33 -13.80 -3.32
C ARG A 52 -2.86 -13.85 -3.51
N ASP A 53 -3.59 -13.02 -2.77
CA ASP A 53 -5.05 -13.00 -2.78
C ASP A 53 -5.61 -12.55 -4.14
N LEU A 54 -4.88 -11.71 -4.86
CA LEU A 54 -5.27 -11.25 -6.21
C LEU A 54 -4.95 -12.25 -7.30
N LEU A 55 -3.86 -13.01 -7.17
CA LEU A 55 -3.46 -14.00 -8.16
C LEU A 55 -4.43 -15.17 -8.31
N VAL A 56 -5.31 -15.41 -7.33
CA VAL A 56 -6.40 -16.40 -7.44
C VAL A 56 -7.66 -15.85 -8.13
N THR A 57 -7.70 -14.57 -8.45
CA THR A 57 -8.86 -13.88 -9.05
C THR A 57 -8.75 -13.79 -10.56
N ARG A 58 -9.77 -13.22 -11.23
CA ARG A 58 -9.74 -12.95 -12.67
C ARG A 58 -8.66 -11.94 -13.07
N ALA A 59 -8.15 -11.13 -12.14
CA ALA A 59 -7.11 -10.15 -12.42
C ALA A 59 -5.83 -10.80 -13.02
N HIS A 60 -5.49 -12.04 -12.62
CA HIS A 60 -4.32 -12.74 -13.15
C HIS A 60 -4.41 -13.09 -14.64
N ARG A 61 -5.60 -13.01 -15.25
CA ARG A 61 -5.80 -13.31 -16.67
C ARG A 61 -5.37 -12.17 -17.59
N ASP A 62 -5.20 -10.98 -17.03
CA ASP A 62 -4.71 -9.81 -17.79
C ASP A 62 -3.18 -9.69 -17.60
N PRO A 63 -2.39 -9.93 -18.67
CA PRO A 63 -0.92 -9.89 -18.58
C PRO A 63 -0.38 -8.54 -18.13
N SER A 64 -1.04 -7.44 -18.51
CA SER A 64 -0.63 -6.09 -18.09
C SER A 64 -0.81 -5.89 -16.58
N ILE A 65 -1.94 -6.37 -16.05
CA ILE A 65 -2.22 -6.30 -14.60
C ILE A 65 -1.25 -7.17 -13.82
N THR A 66 -1.00 -8.41 -14.28
CA THR A 66 -0.07 -9.33 -13.59
C THR A 66 1.36 -8.78 -13.58
N THR A 67 1.82 -8.23 -14.70
CA THR A 67 3.14 -7.60 -14.79
C THR A 67 3.24 -6.42 -13.83
N PHE A 68 2.24 -5.53 -13.85
CA PHE A 68 2.20 -4.40 -12.93
C PHE A 68 2.23 -4.85 -11.47
N LEU A 69 1.35 -5.76 -11.06
CA LEU A 69 1.26 -6.24 -9.67
C LEU A 69 2.58 -6.88 -9.19
N THR A 70 3.30 -7.56 -10.07
CA THR A 70 4.61 -8.14 -9.74
C THR A 70 5.66 -7.05 -9.46
N LEU A 71 5.73 -6.05 -10.32
CA LEU A 71 6.68 -4.95 -10.18
C LEU A 71 6.29 -3.99 -9.05
N TRP A 72 4.99 -3.72 -8.89
CA TRP A 72 4.44 -2.98 -7.78
C TRP A 72 4.84 -3.63 -6.45
N ASN A 73 4.60 -4.92 -6.28
CA ASN A 73 4.96 -5.62 -5.04
C ASN A 73 6.48 -5.63 -4.78
N PHE A 74 7.30 -5.61 -5.84
CA PHE A 74 8.74 -5.42 -5.72
C PHE A 74 9.08 -4.03 -5.16
N GLU A 75 8.45 -2.95 -5.64
CA GLU A 75 8.69 -1.60 -5.12
C GLU A 75 8.20 -1.46 -3.67
N GLU A 76 7.02 -2.02 -3.32
CA GLU A 76 6.49 -2.05 -1.95
C GLU A 76 7.43 -2.74 -0.96
N HIS A 77 8.08 -3.84 -1.38
CA HIS A 77 9.11 -4.48 -0.57
C HIS A 77 10.23 -3.49 -0.19
N TRP A 78 10.70 -2.69 -1.15
CA TRP A 78 11.75 -1.70 -0.89
C TRP A 78 11.27 -0.49 -0.07
N HIS A 79 9.99 -0.12 -0.16
CA HIS A 79 9.39 0.86 0.76
C HIS A 79 9.44 0.34 2.20
N GLY A 80 9.02 -0.91 2.40
CA GLY A 80 9.10 -1.57 3.70
C GLY A 80 10.52 -1.61 4.25
N GLU A 81 11.50 -2.06 3.44
CA GLU A 81 12.92 -2.11 3.83
C GLU A 81 13.47 -0.74 4.23
N ALA A 82 13.15 0.31 3.48
CA ALA A 82 13.61 1.65 3.77
C ALA A 82 13.04 2.19 5.09
N ILE A 83 11.74 1.97 5.35
CA ILE A 83 11.10 2.31 6.63
C ILE A 83 11.71 1.47 7.77
N GLY A 84 11.99 0.19 7.52
CA GLY A 84 12.65 -0.71 8.46
C GLY A 84 14.01 -0.18 8.93
N ARG A 85 14.80 0.43 8.03
CA ARG A 85 16.08 1.08 8.39
C ARG A 85 15.88 2.26 9.34
N VAL A 86 14.83 3.06 9.15
CA VAL A 86 14.50 4.15 10.10
C VAL A 86 14.20 3.59 11.49
N LEU A 87 13.38 2.54 11.57
CA LEU A 87 13.04 1.88 12.83
C LEU A 87 14.29 1.28 13.52
N ALA A 88 15.16 0.63 12.75
CA ALA A 88 16.41 0.06 13.25
C ALA A 88 17.36 1.14 13.80
N ALA A 89 17.43 2.31 13.18
CA ALA A 89 18.22 3.43 13.67
C ALA A 89 17.73 3.97 15.04
N HIS A 90 16.46 3.71 15.40
CA HIS A 90 15.89 4.01 16.71
C HIS A 90 15.95 2.83 17.69
N GLY A 91 16.65 1.76 17.36
CA GLY A 91 16.75 0.57 18.22
C GLY A 91 15.52 -0.32 18.20
N GLU A 92 14.56 -0.09 17.27
CA GLU A 92 13.41 -0.96 17.07
C GLU A 92 13.75 -2.12 16.12
N GLN A 93 12.90 -3.16 16.14
CA GLN A 93 13.01 -4.26 15.19
C GLN A 93 12.70 -3.75 13.76
N GLY A 94 13.71 -3.67 12.91
CA GLY A 94 13.60 -3.21 11.51
C GLY A 94 13.08 -4.28 10.54
N HIS A 95 12.95 -5.55 10.98
CA HIS A 95 12.48 -6.62 10.12
C HIS A 95 10.95 -6.71 10.08
N PRO A 96 10.38 -7.17 8.94
CA PRO A 96 8.94 -7.38 8.79
C PRO A 96 8.39 -8.39 9.81
N ARG A 97 7.23 -8.09 10.37
CA ARG A 97 6.52 -8.96 11.32
C ARG A 97 5.43 -9.80 10.63
N ILE A 98 5.69 -10.26 9.41
CA ILE A 98 4.72 -10.98 8.58
C ILE A 98 4.15 -12.19 9.31
N ASP A 99 5.00 -13.02 9.91
CA ASP A 99 4.55 -14.23 10.64
C ASP A 99 3.69 -13.89 11.86
N ALA A 100 4.02 -12.83 12.60
CA ALA A 100 3.22 -12.38 13.73
C ALA A 100 1.86 -11.86 13.26
N THR A 101 1.84 -11.13 12.15
CA THR A 101 0.62 -10.64 11.51
C THR A 101 -0.25 -11.80 11.03
N ARG A 102 0.31 -12.78 10.33
CA ARG A 102 -0.41 -13.96 9.85
C ARG A 102 -0.95 -14.81 10.99
N ARG A 103 -0.17 -15.02 12.07
CA ARG A 103 -0.66 -15.71 13.28
C ARG A 103 -1.85 -14.99 13.91
N ARG A 104 -1.80 -13.65 13.98
CA ARG A 104 -2.91 -12.83 14.49
C ARG A 104 -4.16 -12.93 13.62
N LEU A 105 -4.00 -12.94 12.30
CA LEU A 105 -5.09 -13.09 11.35
C LEU A 105 -5.69 -14.50 11.40
N GLY A 106 -4.87 -15.52 11.68
CA GLY A 106 -5.30 -16.91 11.84
C GLY A 106 -6.09 -17.41 10.63
N ARG A 107 -7.30 -17.97 10.87
CA ARG A 107 -8.16 -18.49 9.80
C ARG A 107 -8.55 -17.44 8.75
N LYS A 108 -8.59 -16.15 9.12
CA LYS A 108 -8.88 -15.09 8.18
C LYS A 108 -7.82 -15.02 7.07
N ASP A 109 -6.53 -15.14 7.41
CA ASP A 109 -5.45 -15.15 6.41
C ASP A 109 -5.61 -16.28 5.39
N THR A 110 -6.05 -17.47 5.86
CA THR A 110 -6.28 -18.63 5.00
C THR A 110 -7.54 -18.52 4.13
N LEU A 111 -8.59 -17.84 4.63
CA LEU A 111 -9.88 -17.76 3.94
C LEU A 111 -9.97 -16.55 2.99
N THR A 112 -9.14 -15.54 3.15
CA THR A 112 -9.17 -14.33 2.32
C THR A 112 -8.99 -14.61 0.82
N PRO A 113 -8.05 -15.47 0.36
CA PRO A 113 -7.94 -15.83 -1.06
C PRO A 113 -9.24 -16.45 -1.61
N LEU A 114 -9.90 -17.30 -0.83
CA LEU A 114 -11.17 -17.92 -1.23
C LEU A 114 -12.29 -16.88 -1.36
N ALA A 115 -12.37 -15.93 -0.44
CA ALA A 115 -13.33 -14.84 -0.50
C ALA A 115 -13.11 -13.97 -1.74
N HIS A 116 -11.85 -13.68 -2.09
CA HIS A 116 -11.50 -12.96 -3.32
C HIS A 116 -11.83 -13.76 -4.58
N LEU A 117 -11.58 -15.06 -4.58
CA LEU A 117 -11.96 -15.93 -5.70
C LEU A 117 -13.48 -15.90 -5.94
N VAL A 118 -14.28 -16.09 -4.90
CA VAL A 118 -15.76 -16.04 -4.97
C VAL A 118 -16.22 -14.65 -5.40
N GLY A 119 -15.72 -13.60 -4.78
CA GLY A 119 -16.04 -12.21 -5.16
C GLY A 119 -15.72 -11.91 -6.62
N SER A 120 -14.58 -12.40 -7.10
CA SER A 120 -14.16 -12.28 -8.50
C SER A 120 -15.11 -13.06 -9.45
N ALA A 121 -15.55 -14.26 -9.06
CA ALA A 121 -16.52 -15.03 -9.84
C ALA A 121 -17.87 -14.32 -9.94
N VAL A 122 -18.37 -13.76 -8.84
CA VAL A 122 -19.65 -13.03 -8.78
C VAL A 122 -19.58 -11.71 -9.57
N ALA A 123 -18.53 -10.92 -9.40
CA ALA A 123 -18.37 -9.65 -10.10
C ALA A 123 -18.07 -9.83 -11.61
N GLY A 124 -17.53 -10.99 -11.98
CA GLY A 124 -17.17 -11.28 -13.38
C GLY A 124 -16.10 -10.33 -13.90
N GLU A 125 -16.27 -9.84 -15.14
CA GLU A 125 -15.34 -8.92 -15.78
C GLU A 125 -15.22 -7.56 -15.04
N SER A 126 -16.24 -7.16 -14.26
CA SER A 126 -16.20 -5.94 -13.47
C SER A 126 -15.24 -6.02 -12.28
N PHE A 127 -14.77 -7.22 -11.88
CA PHE A 127 -13.87 -7.38 -10.73
C PHE A 127 -12.57 -6.58 -10.89
N THR A 128 -11.97 -6.64 -12.08
CA THR A 128 -10.73 -5.90 -12.34
C THR A 128 -10.94 -4.37 -12.24
N ALA A 129 -12.08 -3.87 -12.69
CA ALA A 129 -12.42 -2.45 -12.53
C ALA A 129 -12.53 -2.04 -11.04
N ILE A 130 -13.17 -2.90 -10.23
CA ILE A 130 -13.28 -2.70 -8.78
C ILE A 130 -11.87 -2.65 -8.17
N HIS A 131 -11.05 -3.65 -8.49
CA HIS A 131 -9.73 -3.79 -7.92
C HIS A 131 -8.80 -2.62 -8.30
N MET A 132 -8.79 -2.20 -9.58
CA MET A 132 -7.98 -1.07 -10.02
C MET A 132 -8.42 0.24 -9.35
N SER A 133 -9.74 0.45 -9.18
CA SER A 133 -10.26 1.62 -8.47
C SER A 133 -9.91 1.60 -6.98
N TRP A 134 -9.97 0.43 -6.36
CA TRP A 134 -9.61 0.22 -4.97
C TRP A 134 -8.12 0.48 -4.74
N GLY A 135 -7.25 -0.07 -5.62
CA GLY A 135 -5.83 0.18 -5.59
C GLY A 135 -5.51 1.67 -5.70
N ALA A 136 -6.09 2.38 -6.68
CA ALA A 136 -5.88 3.82 -6.82
C ALA A 136 -6.21 4.62 -5.54
N ILE A 137 -7.32 4.29 -4.86
CA ILE A 137 -7.69 4.96 -3.61
C ILE A 137 -6.73 4.59 -2.48
N ASN A 138 -6.30 3.34 -2.40
CA ASN A 138 -5.32 2.90 -1.42
C ASN A 138 -4.00 3.68 -1.57
N GLU A 139 -3.44 3.74 -2.78
CA GLU A 139 -2.19 4.45 -3.06
C GLU A 139 -2.32 5.96 -2.77
N TRP A 140 -3.44 6.59 -3.15
CA TRP A 140 -3.68 8.01 -2.80
C TRP A 140 -3.73 8.25 -1.30
N THR A 141 -4.38 7.35 -0.54
CA THR A 141 -4.45 7.50 0.92
C THR A 141 -3.12 7.21 1.60
N THR A 142 -2.33 6.26 1.08
CA THR A 142 -0.96 5.97 1.51
C THR A 142 -0.05 7.18 1.26
N GLN A 143 -0.06 7.72 0.04
CA GLN A 143 0.70 8.92 -0.30
C GLN A 143 0.34 10.13 0.57
N ALA A 144 -0.98 10.35 0.82
CA ALA A 144 -1.43 11.40 1.73
C ALA A 144 -0.94 11.17 3.17
N GLY A 145 -0.92 9.91 3.61
CA GLY A 145 -0.37 9.50 4.91
C GLY A 145 1.11 9.84 5.03
N TYR A 146 1.92 9.51 4.04
CA TYR A 146 3.34 9.85 4.00
C TYR A 146 3.59 11.36 4.02
N ALA A 147 2.83 12.13 3.24
CA ALA A 147 2.93 13.58 3.22
C ALA A 147 2.60 14.19 4.59
N ARG A 148 1.54 13.70 5.26
CA ARG A 148 1.17 14.15 6.61
C ARG A 148 2.21 13.76 7.66
N LEU A 149 2.74 12.54 7.60
CA LEU A 149 3.81 12.10 8.51
C LEU A 149 5.06 12.96 8.35
N SER A 150 5.49 13.23 7.12
CA SER A 150 6.61 14.12 6.81
C SER A 150 6.44 15.50 7.45
N ALA A 151 5.27 16.12 7.26
CA ALA A 151 4.96 17.43 7.81
C ALA A 151 4.94 17.42 9.36
N ARG A 152 4.34 16.41 9.99
CA ARG A 152 4.24 16.32 11.45
C ARG A 152 5.58 16.01 12.14
N ALA A 153 6.36 15.11 11.55
CA ALA A 153 7.66 14.74 12.12
C ALA A 153 8.70 15.86 12.00
N GLY A 154 8.62 16.67 10.94
CA GLY A 154 9.53 17.81 10.72
C GLY A 154 11.01 17.41 10.66
N HIS A 155 11.32 16.15 10.33
CA HIS A 155 12.68 15.64 10.26
C HIS A 155 13.15 15.61 8.79
N PRO A 156 14.24 16.36 8.43
CA PRO A 156 14.66 16.50 7.03
C PRO A 156 14.94 15.18 6.32
N LEU A 157 15.67 14.26 6.99
CA LEU A 157 16.01 12.96 6.41
C LEU A 157 14.76 12.10 6.20
N LEU A 158 13.82 12.07 7.16
CA LEU A 158 12.55 11.36 6.99
C LEU A 158 11.75 11.95 5.84
N SER A 159 11.69 13.28 5.74
CA SER A 159 10.98 13.97 4.65
C SER A 159 11.57 13.61 3.28
N GLU A 160 12.89 13.52 3.17
CA GLU A 160 13.55 13.10 1.93
C GLU A 160 13.26 11.63 1.59
N LEU A 161 13.33 10.73 2.58
CA LEU A 161 12.99 9.33 2.38
C LEU A 161 11.54 9.18 1.91
N LEU A 162 10.59 9.79 2.62
CA LEU A 162 9.17 9.70 2.27
C LEU A 162 8.86 10.36 0.92
N ARG A 163 9.59 11.42 0.54
CA ARG A 163 9.49 12.03 -0.79
C ARG A 163 9.90 11.05 -1.90
N ARG A 164 10.94 10.23 -1.67
CA ARG A 164 11.37 9.19 -2.62
C ARG A 164 10.31 8.10 -2.76
N ILE A 165 9.76 7.62 -1.65
CA ILE A 165 8.65 6.67 -1.65
C ILE A 165 7.46 7.26 -2.42
N MET A 166 6.98 8.44 -2.05
CA MET A 166 5.84 9.10 -2.71
C MET A 166 6.01 9.30 -4.22
N ARG A 167 7.26 9.39 -4.71
CA ARG A 167 7.52 9.45 -6.16
C ARG A 167 7.23 8.11 -6.85
N GLN A 168 7.51 6.99 -6.19
CA GLN A 168 7.15 5.66 -6.69
C GLN A 168 5.64 5.44 -6.58
N GLU A 169 5.04 5.80 -5.44
CA GLU A 169 3.58 5.76 -5.23
C GLU A 169 2.81 6.55 -6.31
N GLY A 170 3.34 7.68 -6.75
CA GLY A 170 2.74 8.43 -7.85
C GLY A 170 2.58 7.61 -9.13
N ARG A 171 3.53 6.71 -9.44
CA ARG A 171 3.44 5.80 -10.59
C ARG A 171 2.43 4.67 -10.36
N HIS A 172 2.33 4.17 -9.13
CA HIS A 172 1.30 3.20 -8.73
C HIS A 172 -0.09 3.79 -8.94
N ILE A 173 -0.31 5.01 -8.42
CA ILE A 173 -1.56 5.76 -8.59
C ILE A 173 -1.91 5.92 -10.07
N ASP A 174 -0.94 6.37 -10.89
CA ASP A 174 -1.14 6.62 -12.31
C ASP A 174 -1.55 5.37 -13.05
N PHE A 175 -0.94 4.21 -12.76
CA PHE A 175 -1.30 2.95 -13.39
C PHE A 175 -2.68 2.47 -12.94
N TYR A 176 -2.92 2.40 -11.63
CA TYR A 176 -4.22 1.98 -11.08
C TYR A 176 -5.37 2.85 -11.61
N ALA A 177 -5.18 4.18 -11.61
CA ALA A 177 -6.20 5.12 -12.09
C ALA A 177 -6.45 5.00 -13.60
N ALA A 178 -5.40 4.85 -14.41
CA ALA A 178 -5.52 4.66 -15.85
C ALA A 178 -6.30 3.37 -16.18
N GLU A 179 -5.97 2.27 -15.51
CA GLU A 179 -6.63 0.98 -15.70
C GLU A 179 -8.08 0.97 -15.19
N ALA A 180 -8.34 1.64 -14.06
CA ALA A 180 -9.69 1.85 -13.57
C ALA A 180 -10.53 2.64 -14.58
N HIS A 181 -10.01 3.77 -15.06
CA HIS A 181 -10.69 4.62 -16.03
C HIS A 181 -11.03 3.84 -17.30
N ARG A 182 -10.06 3.12 -17.88
CA ARG A 182 -10.23 2.32 -19.10
C ARG A 182 -11.40 1.33 -18.99
N ARG A 183 -11.60 0.74 -17.79
CA ARG A 183 -12.65 -0.26 -17.55
C ARG A 183 -14.00 0.34 -17.13
N LEU A 184 -14.01 1.59 -16.69
CA LEU A 184 -15.22 2.23 -16.18
C LEU A 184 -15.89 3.15 -17.22
N VAL A 185 -15.13 3.70 -18.18
CA VAL A 185 -15.59 4.79 -19.05
C VAL A 185 -16.86 4.42 -19.82
N ASP A 186 -16.97 3.23 -20.37
CA ASP A 186 -18.09 2.79 -21.19
C ASP A 186 -18.96 1.68 -20.55
N ASP A 187 -18.60 1.21 -19.34
CA ASP A 187 -19.32 0.14 -18.66
C ASP A 187 -20.15 0.65 -17.47
N ARG A 188 -21.46 0.83 -17.69
CA ARG A 188 -22.40 1.26 -16.63
C ARG A 188 -22.53 0.24 -15.50
N ARG A 189 -22.39 -1.07 -15.80
CA ARG A 189 -22.46 -2.13 -14.78
C ARG A 189 -21.22 -2.07 -13.91
N ALA A 190 -20.02 -2.01 -14.50
CA ALA A 190 -18.77 -1.89 -13.78
C ALA A 190 -18.79 -0.65 -12.86
N ARG A 191 -19.23 0.51 -13.36
CA ARG A 191 -19.37 1.73 -12.53
C ARG A 191 -20.28 1.53 -11.32
N ARG A 192 -21.45 0.88 -11.50
CA ARG A 192 -22.40 0.66 -10.41
C ARG A 192 -21.85 -0.27 -9.34
N ILE A 193 -21.25 -1.39 -9.76
CA ILE A 193 -20.68 -2.39 -8.85
C ILE A 193 -19.46 -1.81 -8.13
N THR A 194 -18.57 -1.11 -8.83
CA THR A 194 -17.40 -0.44 -8.24
C THR A 194 -17.81 0.59 -7.21
N ARG A 195 -18.80 1.45 -7.53
CA ARG A 195 -19.34 2.43 -6.58
C ARG A 195 -19.91 1.77 -5.34
N PHE A 196 -20.65 0.66 -5.49
CA PHE A 196 -21.17 -0.10 -4.37
C PHE A 196 -20.03 -0.67 -3.51
N ALA A 197 -19.04 -1.32 -4.12
CA ALA A 197 -17.91 -1.92 -3.41
C ALA A 197 -17.12 -0.85 -2.62
N LEU A 198 -16.76 0.26 -3.26
CA LEU A 198 -16.01 1.33 -2.59
C LEU A 198 -16.81 1.99 -1.46
N ARG A 199 -18.13 2.17 -1.66
CA ARG A 199 -18.98 2.83 -0.66
C ARG A 199 -19.23 2.00 0.59
N HIS A 200 -19.30 0.66 0.44
CA HIS A 200 -19.77 -0.22 1.52
C HIS A 200 -18.69 -1.17 2.05
N LEU A 201 -17.64 -1.41 1.30
CA LEU A 201 -16.60 -2.40 1.67
C LEU A 201 -15.23 -1.79 1.87
N TRP A 202 -14.96 -0.61 1.29
CA TRP A 202 -13.66 0.03 1.46
C TRP A 202 -13.43 0.47 2.92
N ALA A 203 -12.21 0.28 3.39
CA ALA A 203 -11.74 0.71 4.69
C ALA A 203 -10.30 1.23 4.59
N PRO A 204 -9.82 2.04 5.54
CA PRO A 204 -8.45 2.57 5.52
C PRO A 204 -7.41 1.48 5.30
N VAL A 205 -6.35 1.81 4.57
CA VAL A 205 -5.25 0.90 4.26
C VAL A 205 -4.69 0.27 5.54
N GLY A 206 -4.50 -1.04 5.52
CA GLY A 206 -4.06 -1.81 6.68
C GLY A 206 -5.16 -2.24 7.66
N SER A 207 -6.40 -1.72 7.57
CA SER A 207 -7.51 -2.07 8.50
C SER A 207 -7.81 -3.57 8.56
N GLY A 208 -7.58 -4.28 7.46
CA GLY A 208 -7.77 -5.74 7.39
C GLY A 208 -6.64 -6.54 8.04
N VAL A 209 -5.50 -5.91 8.25
CA VAL A 209 -4.22 -6.52 8.63
C VAL A 209 -3.80 -6.11 10.04
N MET A 210 -3.93 -4.84 10.36
CA MET A 210 -3.49 -4.27 11.63
C MET A 210 -4.58 -4.30 12.70
N PRO A 211 -4.23 -4.26 14.00
CA PRO A 211 -5.21 -4.09 15.06
C PRO A 211 -6.01 -2.79 14.87
N ALA A 212 -7.31 -2.82 15.15
CA ALA A 212 -8.18 -1.65 15.02
C ALA A 212 -7.73 -0.45 15.88
N THR A 213 -7.03 -0.69 16.98
CA THR A 213 -6.44 0.35 17.83
C THR A 213 -5.33 1.10 17.09
N GLU A 214 -4.49 0.38 16.33
CA GLU A 214 -3.40 0.97 15.55
C GLU A 214 -3.93 1.74 14.34
N THR A 215 -4.95 1.19 13.65
CA THR A 215 -5.60 1.92 12.55
C THR A 215 -6.25 3.22 13.05
N ARG A 216 -6.95 3.18 14.19
CA ARG A 216 -7.55 4.39 14.77
C ARG A 216 -6.48 5.39 15.21
N PHE A 217 -5.37 4.93 15.78
CA PHE A 217 -4.24 5.78 16.14
C PHE A 217 -3.70 6.47 14.90
N LEU A 218 -3.36 5.72 13.84
CA LEU A 218 -2.81 6.25 12.60
C LEU A 218 -3.72 7.32 11.99
N VAL A 219 -5.03 7.01 11.83
CA VAL A 219 -5.99 7.94 11.25
C VAL A 219 -6.08 9.22 12.08
N ARG A 220 -6.14 9.11 13.41
CA ARG A 220 -6.16 10.27 14.31
C ARG A 220 -4.86 11.07 14.24
N TYR A 221 -3.72 10.39 14.30
CA TYR A 221 -2.42 11.05 14.29
C TYR A 221 -2.15 11.78 12.98
N LEU A 222 -2.52 11.21 11.84
CA LEU A 222 -2.23 11.82 10.54
C LEU A 222 -3.31 12.82 10.06
N PHE A 223 -4.60 12.54 10.33
CA PHE A 223 -5.71 13.23 9.67
C PHE A 223 -6.69 13.92 10.62
N ALA A 224 -6.63 13.72 11.95
CA ALA A 224 -7.40 14.59 12.83
C ALA A 224 -6.81 15.99 12.73
N GLY A 225 -7.67 16.96 12.41
CA GLY A 225 -7.27 18.36 12.28
C GLY A 225 -6.66 18.89 13.57
N ASP A 226 -5.74 19.82 13.42
CA ASP A 226 -5.22 20.65 14.49
C ASP A 226 -6.33 21.59 14.97
#